data_b7453258233b5f6c8b424caffdcf5ebc
#
_entry.id   b7453258233b5f6c8b424caffdcf5ebc
#
_cell.length_a   1.000
_cell.length_b   1.000
_cell.length_c   1.000
_cell.angle_alpha   90.00
_cell.angle_beta   90.00
_cell.angle_gamma   90.00
#
_symmetry.space_group_name_H-M   'P 1'
#
loop_
_entity.id
_entity.type
_entity.pdbx_description
1 polymer ?
#
loop_
_entity_poly.entity_id
_entity_poly.type
_entity_poly.pdbx_seq_one_letter_code
_entity_poly.pdbx_strand_id
1 'polypeptide(L)'
;MIELQAFWQVILQERKNIERFNKSIDFWKTELVGKKKTRTDIQSRIMELKNRQKTGELELHVSEEKIKKLEHKKTIIQTQKEFSAVDNEITTVRAEKNALEDSIIVLMDLIDTEEKTLASIDAELPAMEKQVGNDIEMLKSDIDKSEEIIKLNQAHFDALIKDLNPALQGKFSKLLNSKNGIAIAEVSGDVCTGCNFVIPAALTLDATKSDKTINCTNCGRYIYK
;
A
#
# COMPACT_ATOMS: atom_id res chain seq x y z
N MET A 1 35.60 22.82 1.88
CA MET A 1 34.40 22.68 1.00
C MET A 1 34.12 21.24 0.57
N ILE A 2 35.13 20.43 0.22
CA ILE A 2 34.94 19.01 -0.12
C ILE A 2 34.34 18.25 1.07
N GLU A 3 34.87 18.40 2.26
CA GLU A 3 34.33 17.81 3.48
C GLU A 3 32.88 18.22 3.76
N LEU A 4 32.55 19.51 3.58
CA LEU A 4 31.18 20.01 3.71
C LEU A 4 30.22 19.29 2.77
N GLN A 5 30.66 19.07 1.53
CA GLN A 5 29.85 18.31 0.56
C GLN A 5 29.71 16.84 0.99
N ALA A 6 30.75 16.23 1.52
CA ALA A 6 30.67 14.86 2.02
C ALA A 6 29.64 14.71 3.15
N PHE A 7 29.66 15.58 4.16
CA PHE A 7 28.64 15.59 5.21
C PHE A 7 27.23 15.80 4.63
N TRP A 8 27.08 16.73 3.71
CA TRP A 8 25.79 16.99 3.07
C TRP A 8 25.26 15.78 2.27
N GLN A 9 26.14 15.07 1.58
CA GLN A 9 25.78 13.86 0.84
C GLN A 9 25.30 12.74 1.76
N VAL A 10 25.96 12.56 2.93
CA VAL A 10 25.49 11.61 3.95
C VAL A 10 24.09 12.01 4.42
N ILE A 11 23.87 13.29 4.76
CA ILE A 11 22.55 13.77 5.19
C ILE A 11 21.47 13.49 4.11
N LEU A 12 21.76 13.76 2.85
CA LEU A 12 20.82 13.51 1.76
C LEU A 12 20.53 12.02 1.57
N GLN A 13 21.56 11.18 1.72
CA GLN A 13 21.39 9.73 1.63
C GLN A 13 20.52 9.19 2.77
N GLU A 14 20.76 9.63 3.99
CA GLU A 14 19.96 9.20 5.13
C GLU A 14 18.52 9.72 5.06
N ARG A 15 18.29 10.93 4.58
CA ARG A 15 16.93 11.43 4.31
C ARG A 15 16.18 10.56 3.28
N LYS A 16 16.87 10.09 2.23
CA LYS A 16 16.28 9.15 1.26
C LYS A 16 16.00 7.78 1.89
N ASN A 17 16.88 7.32 2.79
CA ASN A 17 16.66 6.08 3.53
C ASN A 17 15.39 6.19 4.40
N ILE A 18 15.24 7.28 5.17
CA ILE A 18 14.05 7.55 5.98
C ILE A 18 12.77 7.59 5.11
N GLU A 19 12.82 8.26 3.96
CA GLU A 19 11.68 8.29 3.04
C GLU A 19 11.30 6.88 2.54
N ARG A 20 12.30 6.07 2.20
CA ARG A 20 12.10 4.68 1.79
C ARG A 20 11.50 3.83 2.93
N PHE A 21 12.02 3.96 4.15
CA PHE A 21 11.50 3.24 5.31
C PHE A 21 10.05 3.63 5.63
N ASN A 22 9.73 4.92 5.59
CA ASN A 22 8.35 5.38 5.78
C ASN A 22 7.40 4.83 4.72
N LYS A 23 7.79 4.82 3.43
CA LYS A 23 7.00 4.19 2.36
C LYS A 23 6.77 2.69 2.61
N SER A 24 7.79 1.99 3.12
CA SER A 24 7.66 0.57 3.49
C SER A 24 6.68 0.36 4.65
N ILE A 25 6.75 1.22 5.68
CA ILE A 25 5.82 1.19 6.82
C ILE A 25 4.37 1.42 6.33
N ASP A 26 4.16 2.42 5.50
CA ASP A 26 2.82 2.74 4.97
C ASP A 26 2.28 1.62 4.08
N PHE A 27 3.15 0.99 3.28
CA PHE A 27 2.79 -0.19 2.49
C PHE A 27 2.29 -1.33 3.38
N TRP A 28 3.06 -1.73 4.41
CA TRP A 28 2.69 -2.82 5.30
C TRP A 28 1.43 -2.54 6.11
N LYS A 29 1.25 -1.29 6.57
CA LYS A 29 0.00 -0.87 7.23
C LYS A 29 -1.20 -0.98 6.30
N THR A 30 -1.05 -0.55 5.06
CA THR A 30 -2.13 -0.59 4.06
C THR A 30 -2.52 -2.02 3.74
N GLU A 31 -1.54 -2.92 3.55
CA GLU A 31 -1.78 -4.35 3.33
C GLU A 31 -2.54 -4.99 4.50
N LEU A 32 -2.12 -4.72 5.74
CA LEU A 32 -2.79 -5.24 6.92
C LEU A 32 -4.23 -4.72 7.06
N VAL A 33 -4.45 -3.43 6.82
CA VAL A 33 -5.79 -2.83 6.81
C VAL A 33 -6.65 -3.43 5.71
N GLY A 34 -6.09 -3.65 4.52
CA GLY A 34 -6.75 -4.31 3.40
C GLY A 34 -7.22 -5.72 3.76
N LYS A 35 -6.34 -6.54 4.36
CA LYS A 35 -6.69 -7.90 4.79
C LYS A 35 -7.78 -7.90 5.87
N LYS A 36 -7.72 -6.99 6.86
CA LYS A 36 -8.77 -6.81 7.87
C LYS A 36 -10.10 -6.41 7.27
N LYS A 37 -10.09 -5.51 6.30
CA LYS A 37 -11.29 -5.10 5.57
C LYS A 37 -11.90 -6.27 4.82
N THR A 38 -11.11 -7.02 4.06
CA THR A 38 -11.58 -8.24 3.37
C THR A 38 -12.26 -9.21 4.33
N ARG A 39 -11.67 -9.42 5.52
CA ARG A 39 -12.26 -10.24 6.58
C ARG A 39 -13.66 -9.74 6.99
N THR A 40 -13.80 -8.44 7.26
CA THR A 40 -15.09 -7.85 7.66
C THR A 40 -16.12 -7.87 6.54
N ASP A 41 -15.70 -7.68 5.30
CA ASP A 41 -16.58 -7.74 4.11
C ASP A 41 -17.13 -9.17 3.93
N ILE A 42 -16.29 -10.20 4.09
CA ILE A 42 -16.71 -11.61 4.04
C ILE A 42 -17.67 -11.93 5.18
N GLN A 43 -17.40 -11.49 6.40
CA GLN A 43 -18.32 -11.69 7.54
C GLN A 43 -19.70 -11.08 7.27
N SER A 44 -19.73 -9.87 6.74
CA SER A 44 -20.99 -9.20 6.37
C SER A 44 -21.74 -9.95 5.28
N ARG A 45 -21.03 -10.49 4.30
CA ARG A 45 -21.60 -11.28 3.22
C ARG A 45 -22.17 -12.61 3.70
N ILE A 46 -21.46 -13.30 4.58
CA ILE A 46 -21.98 -14.54 5.24
C ILE A 46 -23.28 -14.24 5.97
N MET A 47 -23.33 -13.15 6.72
CA MET A 47 -24.55 -12.74 7.45
C MET A 47 -25.73 -12.46 6.48
N GLU A 48 -25.48 -11.80 5.37
CA GLU A 48 -26.50 -11.55 4.34
C GLU A 48 -26.98 -12.87 3.70
N LEU A 49 -26.07 -13.76 3.31
CA LEU A 49 -26.41 -15.07 2.74
C LEU A 49 -27.23 -15.92 3.73
N LYS A 50 -26.86 -15.97 5.01
CA LYS A 50 -27.61 -16.67 6.04
C LYS A 50 -29.02 -16.09 6.25
N ASN A 51 -29.17 -14.78 6.17
CA ASN A 51 -30.50 -14.14 6.23
C ASN A 51 -31.36 -14.53 5.03
N ARG A 52 -30.79 -14.56 3.83
CA ARG A 52 -31.49 -15.01 2.61
C ARG A 52 -31.88 -16.48 2.70
N GLN A 53 -30.98 -17.34 3.16
CA GLN A 53 -31.27 -18.76 3.42
C GLN A 53 -32.46 -18.90 4.35
N LYS A 54 -32.43 -18.23 5.50
CA LYS A 54 -33.52 -18.27 6.50
C LYS A 54 -34.87 -17.80 5.90
N THR A 55 -34.85 -16.76 5.06
CA THR A 55 -36.05 -16.30 4.38
C THR A 55 -36.58 -17.38 3.41
N GLY A 56 -35.69 -17.98 2.62
CA GLY A 56 -36.06 -19.09 1.73
C GLY A 56 -36.63 -20.29 2.46
N GLU A 57 -36.07 -20.66 3.61
CA GLU A 57 -36.59 -21.74 4.46
C GLU A 57 -37.99 -21.45 4.99
N LEU A 58 -38.28 -20.20 5.35
CA LEU A 58 -39.63 -19.79 5.75
C LEU A 58 -40.62 -19.86 4.59
N GLU A 59 -40.23 -19.40 3.39
CA GLU A 59 -41.05 -19.49 2.17
C GLU A 59 -41.31 -20.97 1.77
N LEU A 60 -40.29 -21.82 1.92
CA LEU A 60 -40.39 -23.26 1.72
C LEU A 60 -41.45 -23.86 2.64
N HIS A 61 -41.40 -23.54 3.92
CA HIS A 61 -42.37 -24.01 4.91
C HIS A 61 -43.81 -23.57 4.58
N VAL A 62 -43.99 -22.30 4.13
CA VAL A 62 -45.30 -21.79 3.69
C VAL A 62 -45.82 -22.58 2.47
N SER A 63 -44.95 -22.88 1.51
CA SER A 63 -45.29 -23.67 0.35
C SER A 63 -45.70 -25.11 0.72
N GLU A 64 -45.01 -25.74 1.65
CA GLU A 64 -45.36 -27.06 2.17
C GLU A 64 -46.74 -27.07 2.87
N GLU A 65 -47.01 -26.07 3.70
CA GLU A 65 -48.33 -25.95 4.36
C GLU A 65 -49.45 -25.69 3.32
N LYS A 66 -49.16 -24.93 2.24
CA LYS A 66 -50.10 -24.72 1.14
C LYS A 66 -50.40 -26.02 0.40
N ILE A 67 -49.39 -26.80 0.10
CA ILE A 67 -49.55 -28.12 -0.55
C ILE A 67 -50.42 -29.03 0.33
N LYS A 68 -50.15 -29.17 1.63
CA LYS A 68 -50.95 -30.00 2.56
C LYS A 68 -52.41 -29.57 2.56
N LYS A 69 -52.70 -28.26 2.60
CA LYS A 69 -54.08 -27.72 2.55
C LYS A 69 -54.77 -28.05 1.23
N LEU A 70 -54.09 -27.95 0.10
CA LEU A 70 -54.61 -28.24 -1.22
C LEU A 70 -54.84 -29.76 -1.39
N GLU A 71 -53.95 -30.61 -0.90
CA GLU A 71 -54.11 -32.06 -0.91
C GLU A 71 -55.33 -32.48 -0.06
N HIS A 72 -55.52 -31.91 1.14
CA HIS A 72 -56.73 -32.16 1.93
C HIS A 72 -57.98 -31.68 1.19
N LYS A 73 -57.96 -30.47 0.55
CA LYS A 73 -59.08 -29.98 -0.29
C LYS A 73 -59.40 -30.95 -1.42
N LYS A 74 -58.38 -31.51 -2.07
CA LYS A 74 -58.54 -32.47 -3.18
C LYS A 74 -59.31 -33.74 -2.75
N THR A 75 -59.22 -34.17 -1.49
CA THR A 75 -59.93 -35.38 -1.00
C THR A 75 -61.44 -35.18 -0.80
N ILE A 76 -61.93 -33.95 -0.69
CA ILE A 76 -63.34 -33.61 -0.44
C ILE A 76 -64.09 -33.11 -1.63
N ILE A 77 -63.40 -32.84 -2.77
CA ILE A 77 -64.00 -32.34 -4.03
C ILE A 77 -64.79 -33.42 -4.74
N GLN A 78 -65.97 -33.05 -5.23
CA GLN A 78 -66.91 -33.97 -5.94
C GLN A 78 -66.97 -33.73 -7.44
N THR A 79 -66.51 -32.54 -7.94
CA THR A 79 -66.61 -32.25 -9.39
C THR A 79 -65.27 -32.41 -10.09
N GLN A 80 -65.27 -32.98 -11.31
CA GLN A 80 -64.08 -33.20 -12.11
C GLN A 80 -63.36 -31.87 -12.44
N LYS A 81 -64.10 -30.80 -12.65
CA LYS A 81 -63.55 -29.48 -13.00
C LYS A 81 -62.74 -28.87 -11.84
N GLU A 82 -63.33 -28.93 -10.64
CA GLU A 82 -62.62 -28.44 -9.41
C GLU A 82 -61.42 -29.32 -9.07
N PHE A 83 -61.54 -30.63 -9.24
CA PHE A 83 -60.42 -31.55 -9.04
C PHE A 83 -59.21 -31.20 -9.93
N SER A 84 -59.46 -31.03 -11.26
CA SER A 84 -58.39 -30.61 -12.18
C SER A 84 -57.77 -29.24 -11.83
N ALA A 85 -58.58 -28.29 -11.38
CA ALA A 85 -58.09 -26.97 -10.97
C ALA A 85 -57.14 -27.06 -9.74
N VAL A 86 -57.52 -27.82 -8.72
CA VAL A 86 -56.70 -28.02 -7.51
C VAL A 86 -55.45 -28.85 -7.83
N ASP A 87 -55.53 -29.84 -8.72
CA ASP A 87 -54.38 -30.62 -9.16
C ASP A 87 -53.33 -29.78 -9.88
N ASN A 88 -53.77 -28.87 -10.75
CA ASN A 88 -52.90 -27.93 -11.43
C ASN A 88 -52.26 -26.94 -10.40
N GLU A 89 -53.01 -26.48 -9.39
CA GLU A 89 -52.47 -25.60 -8.36
C GLU A 89 -51.40 -26.33 -7.50
N ILE A 90 -51.65 -27.58 -7.13
CA ILE A 90 -50.66 -28.41 -6.42
C ILE A 90 -49.40 -28.58 -7.25
N THR A 91 -49.54 -28.84 -8.57
CA THR A 91 -48.40 -29.00 -9.48
C THR A 91 -47.57 -27.71 -9.53
N THR A 92 -48.22 -26.55 -9.64
CA THR A 92 -47.56 -25.23 -9.65
C THR A 92 -46.80 -24.98 -8.35
N VAL A 93 -47.45 -25.18 -7.18
CA VAL A 93 -46.81 -24.92 -5.88
C VAL A 93 -45.67 -25.91 -5.62
N ARG A 94 -45.76 -27.16 -6.10
CA ARG A 94 -44.65 -28.13 -6.05
C ARG A 94 -43.44 -27.68 -6.88
N ALA A 95 -43.68 -27.12 -8.08
CA ALA A 95 -42.61 -26.58 -8.89
C ALA A 95 -41.94 -25.36 -8.23
N GLU A 96 -42.70 -24.47 -7.62
CA GLU A 96 -42.19 -23.33 -6.82
C GLU A 96 -41.39 -23.84 -5.61
N LYS A 97 -41.89 -24.84 -4.89
CA LYS A 97 -41.17 -25.48 -3.77
C LYS A 97 -39.83 -26.04 -4.22
N ASN A 98 -39.77 -26.80 -5.31
CA ASN A 98 -38.51 -27.38 -5.80
C ASN A 98 -37.51 -26.28 -6.18
N ALA A 99 -37.96 -25.20 -6.82
CA ALA A 99 -37.09 -24.06 -7.14
C ALA A 99 -36.54 -23.36 -5.89
N LEU A 100 -37.32 -23.27 -4.80
CA LEU A 100 -36.87 -22.76 -3.51
C LEU A 100 -35.82 -23.67 -2.89
N GLU A 101 -36.05 -25.01 -2.89
CA GLU A 101 -35.08 -25.99 -2.40
C GLU A 101 -33.74 -25.89 -3.11
N ASP A 102 -33.75 -25.82 -4.45
CA ASP A 102 -32.55 -25.65 -5.27
C ASP A 102 -31.82 -24.34 -4.92
N SER A 103 -32.59 -23.24 -4.74
CA SER A 103 -32.02 -21.94 -4.34
C SER A 103 -31.37 -21.98 -2.96
N ILE A 104 -31.99 -22.67 -1.99
CA ILE A 104 -31.44 -22.84 -0.65
C ILE A 104 -30.13 -23.64 -0.68
N ILE A 105 -30.07 -24.70 -1.49
CA ILE A 105 -28.85 -25.51 -1.66
C ILE A 105 -27.71 -24.63 -2.19
N VAL A 106 -27.97 -23.81 -3.22
CA VAL A 106 -26.97 -22.89 -3.77
C VAL A 106 -26.49 -21.87 -2.71
N LEU A 107 -27.42 -21.36 -1.88
CA LEU A 107 -27.04 -20.45 -0.80
C LEU A 107 -26.17 -21.15 0.25
N MET A 108 -26.45 -22.39 0.60
CA MET A 108 -25.64 -23.19 1.54
C MET A 108 -24.22 -23.41 1.00
N ASP A 109 -24.07 -23.75 -0.26
CA ASP A 109 -22.75 -23.91 -0.90
C ASP A 109 -21.94 -22.60 -0.91
N LEU A 110 -22.60 -21.48 -1.17
CA LEU A 110 -21.96 -20.16 -1.10
C LEU A 110 -21.53 -19.82 0.33
N ILE A 111 -22.37 -20.06 1.32
CA ILE A 111 -22.05 -19.85 2.74
C ILE A 111 -20.83 -20.68 3.14
N ASP A 112 -20.81 -21.96 2.81
CA ASP A 112 -19.72 -22.87 3.15
C ASP A 112 -18.39 -22.42 2.51
N THR A 113 -18.43 -21.93 1.27
CA THR A 113 -17.25 -21.40 0.58
C THR A 113 -16.71 -20.12 1.23
N GLU A 114 -17.60 -19.18 1.56
CA GLU A 114 -17.21 -17.94 2.24
C GLU A 114 -16.71 -18.22 3.67
N GLU A 115 -17.31 -19.16 4.40
CA GLU A 115 -16.85 -19.57 5.75
C GLU A 115 -15.45 -20.21 5.72
N LYS A 116 -15.15 -21.05 4.73
CA LYS A 116 -13.80 -21.60 4.52
C LYS A 116 -12.78 -20.51 4.24
N THR A 117 -13.16 -19.53 3.41
CA THR A 117 -12.30 -18.37 3.08
C THR A 117 -12.05 -17.52 4.34
N LEU A 118 -13.08 -17.27 5.12
CA LEU A 118 -12.97 -16.54 6.40
C LEU A 118 -12.05 -17.26 7.38
N ALA A 119 -12.20 -18.58 7.53
CA ALA A 119 -11.36 -19.38 8.40
C ALA A 119 -9.88 -19.36 8.00
N SER A 120 -9.58 -19.37 6.70
CA SER A 120 -8.20 -19.20 6.20
C SER A 120 -7.62 -17.84 6.59
N ILE A 121 -8.39 -16.75 6.37
CA ILE A 121 -7.97 -15.40 6.74
C ILE A 121 -7.77 -15.27 8.25
N ASP A 122 -8.69 -15.82 9.05
CA ASP A 122 -8.61 -15.81 10.53
C ASP A 122 -7.38 -16.57 11.06
N ALA A 123 -6.97 -17.63 10.38
CA ALA A 123 -5.77 -18.37 10.72
C ALA A 123 -4.47 -17.62 10.37
N GLU A 124 -4.46 -16.90 9.24
CA GLU A 124 -3.27 -16.17 8.74
C GLU A 124 -3.08 -14.82 9.44
N LEU A 125 -4.17 -14.12 9.76
CA LEU A 125 -4.15 -12.73 10.21
C LEU A 125 -3.29 -12.47 11.45
N PRO A 126 -3.34 -13.31 12.53
CA PRO A 126 -2.50 -13.08 13.72
C PRO A 126 -1.00 -13.19 13.44
N ALA A 127 -0.59 -14.11 12.58
CA ALA A 127 0.81 -14.25 12.17
C ALA A 127 1.27 -13.04 11.36
N MET A 128 0.43 -12.58 10.42
CA MET A 128 0.68 -11.38 9.63
C MET A 128 0.76 -10.13 10.51
N GLU A 129 -0.13 -9.95 11.47
CA GLU A 129 -0.10 -8.82 12.41
C GLU A 129 1.20 -8.77 13.21
N LYS A 130 1.63 -9.93 13.72
CA LYS A 130 2.89 -10.04 14.47
C LYS A 130 4.09 -9.72 13.59
N GLN A 131 4.14 -10.28 12.37
CA GLN A 131 5.23 -10.04 11.43
C GLN A 131 5.31 -8.56 11.07
N VAL A 132 4.19 -7.95 10.64
CA VAL A 132 4.12 -6.53 10.29
C VAL A 132 4.49 -5.65 11.48
N GLY A 133 4.07 -6.01 12.69
CA GLY A 133 4.47 -5.30 13.91
C GLY A 133 5.98 -5.28 14.10
N ASN A 134 6.63 -6.44 14.03
CA ASN A 134 8.07 -6.57 14.15
C ASN A 134 8.82 -5.80 13.05
N ASP A 135 8.37 -5.91 11.79
CA ASP A 135 8.99 -5.23 10.65
C ASP A 135 8.91 -3.71 10.80
N ILE A 136 7.77 -3.19 11.28
CA ILE A 136 7.60 -1.76 11.57
C ILE A 136 8.52 -1.30 12.71
N GLU A 137 8.69 -2.10 13.76
CA GLU A 137 9.62 -1.76 14.87
C GLU A 137 11.06 -1.71 14.38
N MET A 138 11.48 -2.67 13.56
CA MET A 138 12.81 -2.66 12.94
C MET A 138 13.01 -1.41 12.06
N LEU A 139 12.06 -1.11 11.19
CA LEU A 139 12.13 0.06 10.31
C LEU A 139 12.17 1.38 11.11
N LYS A 140 11.44 1.48 12.22
CA LYS A 140 11.51 2.65 13.11
C LYS A 140 12.88 2.77 13.76
N SER A 141 13.45 1.67 14.25
CA SER A 141 14.82 1.69 14.80
C SER A 141 15.85 2.13 13.76
N ASP A 142 15.67 1.76 12.49
CA ASP A 142 16.57 2.20 11.42
C ASP A 142 16.36 3.68 11.05
N ILE A 143 15.12 4.19 11.17
CA ILE A 143 14.83 5.63 11.04
C ILE A 143 15.55 6.40 12.15
N ASP A 144 15.44 5.95 13.41
CA ASP A 144 16.09 6.61 14.55
C ASP A 144 17.63 6.68 14.35
N LYS A 145 18.25 5.60 13.89
CA LYS A 145 19.69 5.58 13.54
C LYS A 145 20.03 6.57 12.43
N SER A 146 19.21 6.61 11.37
CA SER A 146 19.41 7.57 10.27
C SER A 146 19.26 9.01 10.75
N GLU A 147 18.32 9.30 11.66
CA GLU A 147 18.15 10.63 12.27
C GLU A 147 19.36 11.02 13.12
N GLU A 148 19.93 10.10 13.90
CA GLU A 148 21.17 10.34 14.65
C GLU A 148 22.35 10.67 13.71
N ILE A 149 22.51 9.91 12.62
CA ILE A 149 23.55 10.17 11.61
C ILE A 149 23.35 11.55 10.99
N ILE A 150 22.11 11.91 10.64
CA ILE A 150 21.79 13.25 10.10
C ILE A 150 22.18 14.33 11.10
N LYS A 151 21.79 14.17 12.37
CA LYS A 151 22.09 15.15 13.44
C LYS A 151 23.58 15.37 13.62
N LEU A 152 24.37 14.31 13.65
CA LEU A 152 25.83 14.39 13.77
C LEU A 152 26.46 15.10 12.57
N ASN A 153 26.09 14.67 11.35
CA ASN A 153 26.65 15.27 10.13
C ASN A 153 26.18 16.72 9.93
N GLN A 154 24.96 17.06 10.34
CA GLN A 154 24.46 18.44 10.31
C GLN A 154 25.27 19.33 11.28
N ALA A 155 25.58 18.85 12.48
CA ALA A 155 26.41 19.60 13.46
C ALA A 155 27.83 19.87 12.91
N HIS A 156 28.45 18.85 12.27
CA HIS A 156 29.75 19.02 11.62
C HIS A 156 29.67 20.00 10.44
N PHE A 157 28.65 19.89 9.61
CA PHE A 157 28.40 20.81 8.50
C PHE A 157 28.22 22.24 9.00
N ASP A 158 27.39 22.44 10.02
CA ASP A 158 27.09 23.77 10.58
C ASP A 158 28.29 24.41 11.30
N ALA A 159 29.22 23.61 11.84
CA ALA A 159 30.47 24.08 12.37
C ALA A 159 31.43 24.56 11.28
N LEU A 160 31.69 23.71 10.29
CA LEU A 160 32.66 23.95 9.22
C LEU A 160 32.21 25.03 8.22
N ILE A 161 30.90 25.20 7.98
CA ILE A 161 30.42 26.19 7.02
C ILE A 161 30.70 27.63 7.50
N LYS A 162 30.81 27.84 8.81
CA LYS A 162 31.12 29.16 9.43
C LYS A 162 32.53 29.62 9.11
N ASP A 163 33.44 28.71 8.79
CA ASP A 163 34.81 29.03 8.40
C ASP A 163 34.90 29.55 6.97
N LEU A 164 33.84 29.44 6.19
CA LEU A 164 33.78 29.99 4.84
C LEU A 164 33.38 31.48 4.89
N ASN A 165 33.90 32.23 3.94
CA ASN A 165 33.46 33.62 3.68
C ASN A 165 31.94 33.64 3.40
N PRO A 166 31.16 34.61 3.94
CA PRO A 166 29.71 34.69 3.75
C PRO A 166 29.22 34.62 2.30
N ALA A 167 29.95 35.18 1.37
CA ALA A 167 29.62 35.10 -0.06
C ALA A 167 29.74 33.67 -0.62
N LEU A 168 30.76 32.93 -0.16
CA LEU A 168 30.97 31.51 -0.50
C LEU A 168 29.93 30.62 0.16
N GLN A 169 29.58 30.88 1.44
CA GLN A 169 28.52 30.15 2.15
C GLN A 169 27.20 30.18 1.36
N GLY A 170 26.74 31.38 1.00
CA GLY A 170 25.46 31.56 0.29
C GLY A 170 25.43 30.84 -1.05
N LYS A 171 26.51 30.97 -1.84
CA LYS A 171 26.62 30.31 -3.15
C LYS A 171 26.73 28.78 -3.01
N PHE A 172 27.53 28.29 -2.07
CA PHE A 172 27.72 26.87 -1.79
C PHE A 172 26.42 26.20 -1.38
N SER A 173 25.71 26.78 -0.42
CA SER A 173 24.40 26.28 0.04
C SER A 173 23.36 26.27 -1.08
N LYS A 174 23.34 27.32 -1.91
CA LYS A 174 22.46 27.36 -3.09
C LYS A 174 22.76 26.23 -4.08
N LEU A 175 24.04 25.95 -4.32
CA LEU A 175 24.45 24.86 -5.22
C LEU A 175 24.09 23.49 -4.62
N LEU A 176 24.30 23.24 -3.32
CA LEU A 176 23.91 22.02 -2.67
C LEU A 176 22.40 21.75 -2.86
N ASN A 177 21.57 22.76 -2.65
CA ASN A 177 20.13 22.62 -2.75
C ASN A 177 19.64 22.45 -4.20
N SER A 178 20.28 23.11 -5.16
CA SER A 178 19.81 23.14 -6.57
C SER A 178 20.45 22.10 -7.48
N LYS A 179 21.52 21.42 -7.03
CA LYS A 179 22.32 20.49 -7.85
C LYS A 179 22.48 19.12 -7.22
N ASN A 180 21.41 18.60 -6.61
CA ASN A 180 21.35 17.27 -5.99
C ASN A 180 22.44 17.02 -4.93
N GLY A 181 22.78 18.05 -4.15
CA GLY A 181 23.78 17.93 -3.09
C GLY A 181 25.23 18.00 -3.58
N ILE A 182 25.46 18.37 -4.82
CA ILE A 182 26.81 18.47 -5.41
C ILE A 182 27.11 19.94 -5.73
N ALA A 183 27.84 20.60 -4.85
CA ALA A 183 28.30 21.98 -5.04
C ALA A 183 29.72 22.05 -5.62
N ILE A 184 30.53 21.01 -5.40
CA ILE A 184 31.89 20.86 -5.90
C ILE A 184 31.98 19.63 -6.79
N ALA A 185 32.66 19.74 -7.91
CA ALA A 185 32.89 18.64 -8.83
C ALA A 185 34.37 18.54 -9.20
N GLU A 186 34.87 17.34 -9.29
CA GLU A 186 36.21 17.07 -9.79
C GLU A 186 36.28 17.33 -11.30
N VAL A 187 37.44 17.74 -11.79
CA VAL A 187 37.76 17.80 -13.19
C VAL A 187 38.57 16.57 -13.59
N SER A 188 37.95 15.66 -14.31
CA SER A 188 38.60 14.48 -14.86
C SER A 188 39.00 14.72 -16.32
N GLY A 189 40.32 14.76 -16.59
CA GLY A 189 40.84 15.28 -17.88
C GLY A 189 40.45 16.74 -18.01
N ASP A 190 39.62 17.04 -19.00
CA ASP A 190 39.06 18.38 -19.25
C ASP A 190 37.52 18.42 -19.06
N VAL A 191 36.96 17.44 -18.32
CA VAL A 191 35.52 17.30 -18.16
C VAL A 191 35.11 17.53 -16.69
N CYS A 192 34.08 18.34 -16.50
CA CYS A 192 33.42 18.50 -15.18
C CYS A 192 32.60 17.27 -14.83
N THR A 193 32.98 16.50 -13.79
CA THR A 193 32.24 15.30 -13.38
C THR A 193 30.81 15.59 -12.88
N GLY A 194 30.52 16.87 -12.52
CA GLY A 194 29.20 17.26 -12.04
C GLY A 194 28.15 17.47 -13.14
N CYS A 195 28.58 17.78 -14.39
CA CYS A 195 27.64 18.04 -15.49
C CYS A 195 28.09 17.48 -16.85
N ASN A 196 29.22 16.77 -16.89
CA ASN A 196 29.83 16.15 -18.07
C ASN A 196 30.14 17.13 -19.21
N PHE A 197 30.36 18.42 -18.87
CA PHE A 197 30.70 19.47 -19.84
C PHE A 197 32.23 19.65 -19.94
N VAL A 198 32.74 19.83 -21.12
CA VAL A 198 34.15 20.09 -21.37
C VAL A 198 34.53 21.49 -20.88
N ILE A 199 35.56 21.58 -20.05
CA ILE A 199 36.04 22.82 -19.46
C ILE A 199 37.23 23.34 -20.28
N PRO A 200 37.31 24.66 -20.53
CA PRO A 200 38.48 25.24 -21.17
C PRO A 200 39.79 24.94 -20.43
N ALA A 201 40.87 24.60 -21.16
CA ALA A 201 42.16 24.19 -20.56
C ALA A 201 42.73 25.20 -19.54
N ALA A 202 42.51 26.51 -19.78
CA ALA A 202 42.91 27.57 -18.87
C ALA A 202 42.25 27.42 -17.48
N LEU A 203 40.95 27.07 -17.43
CA LEU A 203 40.22 26.84 -16.15
C LEU A 203 40.61 25.52 -15.51
N THR A 204 40.93 24.49 -16.32
CA THR A 204 41.45 23.22 -15.82
C THR A 204 42.80 23.40 -15.12
N LEU A 205 43.69 24.21 -15.68
CA LEU A 205 44.98 24.55 -15.07
C LEU A 205 44.81 25.41 -13.79
N ASP A 206 43.86 26.33 -13.79
CA ASP A 206 43.56 27.10 -12.59
C ASP A 206 42.93 26.24 -11.48
N ALA A 207 42.14 25.21 -11.82
CA ALA A 207 41.54 24.26 -10.85
C ALA A 207 42.56 23.41 -10.08
N THR A 208 43.83 23.35 -10.53
CA THR A 208 44.94 22.73 -9.77
C THR A 208 45.49 23.62 -8.65
N LYS A 209 45.14 24.93 -8.66
CA LYS A 209 45.66 25.90 -7.67
C LYS A 209 44.71 26.00 -6.48
N SER A 210 45.23 25.70 -5.28
CA SER A 210 44.45 25.68 -4.04
C SER A 210 44.00 27.03 -3.54
N ASP A 211 44.56 28.12 -4.07
CA ASP A 211 44.29 29.50 -3.63
C ASP A 211 43.08 30.17 -4.34
N LYS A 212 42.55 29.56 -5.39
CA LYS A 212 41.45 30.09 -6.17
C LYS A 212 40.20 29.20 -6.17
N THR A 213 39.07 29.84 -5.93
CA THR A 213 37.76 29.18 -6.12
C THR A 213 37.30 29.38 -7.57
N ILE A 214 37.23 28.32 -8.34
CA ILE A 214 36.87 28.33 -9.75
C ILE A 214 35.53 27.63 -9.94
N ASN A 215 34.72 28.13 -10.88
CA ASN A 215 33.45 27.54 -11.17
C ASN A 215 33.39 26.99 -12.60
N CYS A 216 32.69 25.88 -12.77
CA CYS A 216 32.34 25.36 -14.06
C CYS A 216 31.46 26.39 -14.81
N THR A 217 31.83 26.75 -16.03
CA THR A 217 31.12 27.74 -16.86
C THR A 217 29.73 27.31 -17.27
N ASN A 218 29.47 26.00 -17.29
CA ASN A 218 28.16 25.45 -17.65
C ASN A 218 27.20 25.28 -16.44
N CYS A 219 27.62 24.59 -15.39
CA CYS A 219 26.72 24.25 -14.27
C CYS A 219 26.90 25.15 -13.03
N GLY A 220 27.92 25.98 -12.99
CA GLY A 220 28.23 26.89 -11.88
C GLY A 220 28.79 26.25 -10.62
N ARG A 221 28.95 24.91 -10.57
CA ARG A 221 29.60 24.23 -9.47
C ARG A 221 31.03 24.66 -9.31
N TYR A 222 31.53 24.64 -8.08
CA TYR A 222 32.95 24.77 -7.85
C TYR A 222 33.66 23.55 -8.44
N ILE A 223 34.86 23.78 -9.01
CA ILE A 223 35.68 22.72 -9.60
C ILE A 223 37.05 22.67 -8.98
N TYR A 224 37.62 21.46 -8.88
CA TYR A 224 38.98 21.17 -8.41
C TYR A 224 39.56 20.03 -9.24
N LYS A 225 40.89 19.90 -9.20
CA LYS A 225 41.59 18.82 -9.88
C LYS A 225 42.56 18.13 -8.94
#